data_ddfc6c3ee96d4c8b0625fd123499fe9d
#
_entry.id   ddfc6c3ee96d4c8b0625fd123499fe9d
#
_cell.length_a   1.000
_cell.length_b   1.000
_cell.length_c   1.000
_cell.angle_alpha   90.00
_cell.angle_beta   90.00
_cell.angle_gamma   90.00
#
_symmetry.space_group_name_H-M   'P 1'
#
loop_
_entity.id
_entity.type
_entity.pdbx_description
1 polymer ?
#
loop_
_entity_poly.entity_id
_entity_poly.type
_entity_poly.pdbx_seq_one_letter_code
_entity_poly.pdbx_strand_id
1 'polypeptide(L)'
;MLSESCSLNQVGDAGFSSVKGNAYKSTSASYVVRGGITKAYSIALVLLQDGSFFNALQRNRKEKIMYQKVSTDLNFVQREKEVEKFWKDNDIFKKSMEQKKQGETYTFYDGPPTANGKPHIGHVLTRVIKDMIPRYRTMKGKMVPRKAGWDTHGLPVELEVEKLLGLDGKEQIEEYGLIPFIDKCKESVWKYKGMWEDFSSTVGFWADMDNPYVTYDDNYIESEWWALKEIWNKGLLYKGFKIVPYCPRCGTPLSAQEVAQGYKDVKERSAIARFKVVGEDAYILAWTTTPWTLPSNVALCVNPDEQYVKVKAADGYTYYMAEALLDTVLGGLEREEGTPAYEVLETYVGKDLEYKEYEPLYNFKKLDKKAHYVVCDTYVTLTDGTGVVHIAPAFGEDDSKVGRKYDLPFLQLVDEKGEMTKETKWAGTFCKKADPEVLKDLDERGLLFSAPKFEHSYPHCWR
;
A
#
# COMPACT_ATOMS: atom_id res chain seq x y z
N MET A 1 4.25 -3.07 15.55
CA MET A 1 4.46 -2.27 16.77
C MET A 1 5.82 -1.60 16.69
N LEU A 2 5.86 -0.33 16.52
CA LEU A 2 6.99 0.52 16.89
C LEU A 2 6.39 1.90 17.13
N SER A 3 6.16 2.17 18.41
CA SER A 3 5.85 3.49 18.93
C SER A 3 7.18 4.16 19.26
N GLU A 4 7.58 5.14 18.48
CA GLU A 4 8.55 6.12 18.94
C GLU A 4 7.83 7.42 19.26
N SER A 5 7.74 7.68 20.55
CA SER A 5 7.32 8.94 21.14
C SER A 5 8.39 10.00 20.88
N CYS A 6 8.09 10.98 20.03
CA CYS A 6 8.89 12.18 19.92
C CYS A 6 8.41 13.19 20.97
N SER A 7 9.20 13.36 22.02
CA SER A 7 9.01 14.36 23.06
C SER A 7 9.32 15.76 22.51
N LEU A 8 8.30 16.61 22.48
CA LEU A 8 8.46 18.06 22.29
C LEU A 8 9.11 18.66 23.54
N ASN A 9 10.35 19.06 23.44
CA ASN A 9 11.00 19.91 24.42
C ASN A 9 10.61 21.36 24.20
N GLN A 10 10.24 21.97 25.30
CA GLN A 10 9.90 23.35 25.55
C GLN A 10 10.87 24.34 24.91
N VAL A 11 10.32 25.32 24.19
CA VAL A 11 11.00 26.58 23.92
C VAL A 11 10.39 27.61 24.87
N GLY A 12 11.24 28.14 25.72
CA GLY A 12 10.88 29.07 26.79
C GLY A 12 10.49 30.46 26.25
N ASP A 13 9.63 31.09 27.05
CA ASP A 13 9.27 32.49 26.98
C ASP A 13 10.52 33.40 26.94
N ALA A 14 10.61 34.21 25.86
CA ALA A 14 11.51 35.38 25.84
C ALA A 14 10.62 36.63 25.75
N GLY A 15 10.64 37.36 26.85
CA GLY A 15 9.84 38.54 27.07
C GLY A 15 10.08 39.69 26.07
N PHE A 16 9.00 40.33 25.69
CA PHE A 16 9.02 41.63 25.01
C PHE A 16 9.50 42.71 25.97
N SER A 17 10.73 43.24 25.77
CA SER A 17 11.15 44.49 26.32
C SER A 17 11.11 45.57 25.23
N SER A 18 10.40 46.64 25.53
CA SER A 18 10.29 47.87 24.74
C SER A 18 11.68 48.53 24.55
N VAL A 19 12.08 48.76 23.32
CA VAL A 19 13.20 49.64 22.99
C VAL A 19 12.65 50.88 22.32
N LYS A 20 12.76 52.01 23.03
CA LYS A 20 12.56 53.36 22.54
C LYS A 20 13.62 53.75 21.51
N GLY A 21 13.19 54.58 20.56
CA GLY A 21 13.89 54.97 19.36
C GLY A 21 15.33 55.45 19.51
N ASN A 22 16.09 55.17 18.47
CA ASN A 22 17.25 55.96 18.12
C ASN A 22 17.29 56.23 16.61
N ALA A 23 17.53 57.48 16.31
CA ALA A 23 17.57 58.03 14.95
C ALA A 23 18.72 57.42 14.14
N TYR A 24 18.41 56.91 12.97
CA TYR A 24 19.42 56.55 11.99
C TYR A 24 20.04 57.79 11.36
N LYS A 25 21.30 58.04 11.66
CA LYS A 25 22.13 58.94 10.85
C LYS A 25 22.45 58.25 9.52
N SER A 26 22.03 58.89 8.44
CA SER A 26 22.41 58.54 7.08
C SER A 26 23.89 58.85 6.85
N THR A 27 24.71 57.85 6.64
CA THR A 27 26.03 58.03 6.04
C THR A 27 25.89 58.05 4.52
N SER A 28 26.07 59.26 3.96
CA SER A 28 26.15 59.50 2.53
C SER A 28 27.48 58.93 1.99
N ALA A 29 27.41 57.92 1.13
CA ALA A 29 28.55 57.54 0.29
C ALA A 29 28.52 58.42 -0.97
N SER A 30 29.45 59.35 -1.05
CA SER A 30 29.64 60.19 -2.23
C SER A 30 30.44 59.46 -3.31
N TYR A 31 29.78 59.12 -4.40
CA TYR A 31 30.45 58.75 -5.65
C TYR A 31 30.67 60.01 -6.48
N VAL A 32 31.93 60.34 -6.72
CA VAL A 32 32.38 61.43 -7.58
C VAL A 32 32.28 60.96 -9.03
N VAL A 33 31.26 61.39 -9.77
CA VAL A 33 31.25 61.35 -11.23
C VAL A 33 31.55 62.76 -11.73
N ARG A 34 32.72 63.00 -12.31
CA ARG A 34 33.11 64.26 -12.95
C ARG A 34 32.31 64.48 -14.22
N GLY A 35 31.60 65.55 -14.31
CA GLY A 35 31.05 66.08 -15.56
C GLY A 35 29.60 65.85 -15.80
N GLY A 36 28.67 66.49 -15.05
CA GLY A 36 27.23 66.49 -15.36
C GLY A 36 26.32 67.09 -14.30
N ILE A 37 26.84 67.50 -13.15
CA ILE A 37 26.02 67.93 -12.01
C ILE A 37 25.40 69.30 -12.16
N THR A 38 25.98 70.23 -12.94
CA THR A 38 25.52 71.59 -13.09
C THR A 38 24.22 71.76 -13.88
N LYS A 39 23.92 70.86 -14.81
CA LYS A 39 22.62 70.92 -15.59
C LYS A 39 21.43 70.34 -14.80
N ALA A 40 21.66 69.35 -13.97
CA ALA A 40 20.61 68.70 -13.19
C ALA A 40 20.10 69.60 -12.03
N TYR A 41 20.98 70.35 -11.40
CA TYR A 41 20.59 71.34 -10.36
C TYR A 41 19.82 72.50 -10.90
N SER A 42 20.13 73.03 -12.11
CA SER A 42 19.42 74.12 -12.72
C SER A 42 17.98 73.72 -13.15
N ILE A 43 17.79 72.49 -13.60
CA ILE A 43 16.45 71.98 -13.95
C ILE A 43 15.63 71.68 -12.69
N ALA A 44 16.24 71.18 -11.61
CA ALA A 44 15.56 70.92 -10.34
C ALA A 44 15.15 72.25 -9.66
N LEU A 45 15.96 73.28 -9.74
CA LEU A 45 15.63 74.61 -9.16
C LEU A 45 14.51 75.34 -9.92
N VAL A 46 14.47 75.20 -11.26
CA VAL A 46 13.39 75.81 -12.09
C VAL A 46 12.05 75.10 -11.85
N LEU A 47 12.07 73.76 -11.65
CA LEU A 47 10.86 72.98 -11.35
C LEU A 47 10.34 73.17 -9.91
N LEU A 48 11.18 73.70 -8.99
CA LEU A 48 10.76 74.04 -7.63
C LEU A 48 10.17 75.48 -7.52
N GLN A 49 10.45 76.36 -8.50
CA GLN A 49 9.96 77.73 -8.50
C GLN A 49 8.57 77.96 -9.10
N ASP A 50 8.15 77.04 -10.00
CA ASP A 50 6.80 77.19 -10.67
C ASP A 50 5.71 76.30 -10.02
N GLY A 51 5.97 75.59 -8.97
CA GLY A 51 5.00 74.75 -8.29
C GLY A 51 4.53 73.50 -9.08
N SER A 52 4.99 73.35 -10.36
CA SER A 52 4.57 72.23 -11.21
C SER A 52 5.02 70.89 -10.72
N PHE A 53 6.21 70.80 -10.09
CA PHE A 53 6.71 69.55 -9.48
C PHE A 53 5.91 69.14 -8.23
N PHE A 54 5.50 70.13 -7.43
CA PHE A 54 4.61 69.89 -6.28
C PHE A 54 3.20 69.49 -6.75
N ASN A 55 2.72 70.04 -7.83
CA ASN A 55 1.44 69.64 -8.42
C ASN A 55 1.51 68.28 -9.11
N ALA A 56 2.62 67.92 -9.71
CA ALA A 56 2.85 66.57 -10.25
C ALA A 56 2.97 65.50 -9.14
N LEU A 57 3.64 65.82 -8.03
CA LEU A 57 3.68 64.96 -6.85
C LEU A 57 2.33 64.88 -6.13
N GLN A 58 1.54 65.96 -6.13
CA GLN A 58 0.17 65.94 -5.61
C GLN A 58 -0.82 65.24 -6.56
N ARG A 59 -0.64 65.31 -7.89
CA ARG A 59 -1.43 64.52 -8.85
C ARG A 59 -1.10 63.02 -8.73
N ASN A 60 0.17 62.64 -8.59
CA ASN A 60 0.53 61.28 -8.32
C ASN A 60 0.13 60.77 -6.91
N ARG A 61 -0.07 61.69 -5.93
CA ARG A 61 -0.69 61.35 -4.65
C ARG A 61 -2.21 61.25 -4.69
N LYS A 62 -2.88 61.73 -5.77
CA LYS A 62 -4.34 61.64 -5.92
C LYS A 62 -4.83 60.43 -6.67
N GLU A 63 -3.98 59.66 -7.33
CA GLU A 63 -4.23 58.27 -7.57
C GLU A 63 -3.86 57.46 -6.31
N LYS A 64 -4.53 57.75 -5.20
CA LYS A 64 -4.71 56.76 -4.15
C LYS A 64 -5.31 55.56 -4.85
N ILE A 65 -4.53 54.49 -4.99
CA ILE A 65 -5.11 53.16 -5.14
C ILE A 65 -6.01 53.02 -3.91
N MET A 66 -7.27 53.40 -4.05
CA MET A 66 -8.27 53.21 -3.00
C MET A 66 -8.50 51.72 -3.00
N TYR A 67 -7.90 51.03 -2.03
CA TYR A 67 -8.24 49.64 -1.79
C TYR A 67 -9.77 49.56 -1.67
N GLN A 68 -10.37 48.73 -2.51
CA GLN A 68 -11.79 48.48 -2.39
C GLN A 68 -12.04 47.81 -1.03
N LYS A 69 -13.10 48.25 -0.36
CA LYS A 69 -13.53 47.63 0.89
C LYS A 69 -13.79 46.15 0.62
N VAL A 70 -13.06 45.26 1.29
CA VAL A 70 -13.29 43.83 1.18
C VAL A 70 -14.71 43.54 1.70
N SER A 71 -15.50 42.78 0.95
CA SER A 71 -16.80 42.32 1.37
C SER A 71 -16.66 41.47 2.64
N THR A 72 -17.52 41.71 3.62
CA THR A 72 -17.65 40.87 4.82
C THR A 72 -18.55 39.66 4.62
N ASP A 73 -19.17 39.55 3.44
CA ASP A 73 -19.92 38.34 3.06
C ASP A 73 -18.97 37.12 2.99
N LEU A 74 -19.29 36.07 3.75
CA LEU A 74 -18.54 34.85 3.84
C LEU A 74 -19.02 33.76 2.86
N ASN A 75 -19.74 34.15 1.80
CA ASN A 75 -20.13 33.22 0.75
C ASN A 75 -18.89 32.79 -0.08
N PHE A 76 -18.11 31.84 0.46
CA PHE A 76 -16.90 31.36 -0.20
C PHE A 76 -17.19 30.67 -1.54
N VAL A 77 -18.30 29.95 -1.66
CA VAL A 77 -18.70 29.29 -2.92
C VAL A 77 -18.91 30.32 -4.06
N GLN A 78 -19.56 31.42 -3.76
CA GLN A 78 -19.76 32.48 -4.77
C GLN A 78 -18.43 33.13 -5.19
N ARG A 79 -17.54 33.38 -4.21
CA ARG A 79 -16.20 33.94 -4.48
C ARG A 79 -15.35 33.00 -5.31
N GLU A 80 -15.39 31.71 -5.03
CA GLU A 80 -14.68 30.70 -5.82
C GLU A 80 -15.15 30.66 -7.26
N LYS A 81 -16.46 30.70 -7.50
CA LYS A 81 -17.03 30.76 -8.85
C LYS A 81 -16.61 32.02 -9.62
N GLU A 82 -16.52 33.16 -8.93
CA GLU A 82 -16.05 34.42 -9.54
C GLU A 82 -14.57 34.32 -9.94
N VAL A 83 -13.74 33.70 -9.11
CA VAL A 83 -12.32 33.48 -9.40
C VAL A 83 -12.15 32.44 -10.53
N GLU A 84 -12.91 31.35 -10.52
CA GLU A 84 -12.89 30.35 -11.59
C GLU A 84 -13.29 30.98 -12.93
N LYS A 85 -14.35 31.80 -12.94
CA LYS A 85 -14.77 32.52 -14.12
C LYS A 85 -13.69 33.50 -14.62
N PHE A 86 -13.04 34.23 -13.70
CA PHE A 86 -11.92 35.10 -14.04
C PHE A 86 -10.75 34.32 -14.67
N TRP A 87 -10.41 33.13 -14.13
CA TRP A 87 -9.36 32.31 -14.70
C TRP A 87 -9.69 31.83 -16.11
N LYS A 88 -10.92 31.41 -16.35
CA LYS A 88 -11.40 30.98 -17.68
C LYS A 88 -11.42 32.12 -18.67
N ASP A 89 -12.05 33.25 -18.33
CA ASP A 89 -12.21 34.42 -19.22
C ASP A 89 -10.85 35.05 -19.62
N ASN A 90 -9.83 34.84 -18.82
CA ASN A 90 -8.50 35.42 -19.03
C ASN A 90 -7.41 34.40 -19.37
N ASP A 91 -7.71 33.11 -19.58
CA ASP A 91 -6.75 32.07 -19.87
C ASP A 91 -5.56 32.01 -18.88
N ILE A 92 -5.85 32.20 -17.58
CA ILE A 92 -4.79 32.39 -16.55
C ILE A 92 -3.87 31.21 -16.48
N PHE A 93 -4.40 29.98 -16.56
CA PHE A 93 -3.59 28.75 -16.53
C PHE A 93 -2.58 28.71 -17.70
N LYS A 94 -3.07 28.95 -18.93
CA LYS A 94 -2.22 28.94 -20.13
C LYS A 94 -1.18 30.07 -20.08
N LYS A 95 -1.58 31.27 -19.69
CA LYS A 95 -0.65 32.40 -19.50
C LYS A 95 0.42 32.10 -18.45
N SER A 96 0.09 31.42 -17.38
CA SER A 96 1.06 31.05 -16.33
C SER A 96 2.18 30.13 -16.85
N MET A 97 1.88 29.26 -17.80
CA MET A 97 2.88 28.41 -18.47
C MET A 97 3.66 29.20 -19.51
N GLU A 98 3.00 29.99 -20.35
CA GLU A 98 3.63 30.80 -21.39
C GLU A 98 4.66 31.80 -20.84
N GLN A 99 4.33 32.47 -19.73
CA GLN A 99 5.24 33.42 -19.07
C GLN A 99 6.55 32.73 -18.56
N LYS A 100 6.53 31.43 -18.37
CA LYS A 100 7.67 30.64 -17.86
C LYS A 100 8.31 29.79 -18.94
N LYS A 101 7.96 29.95 -20.22
CA LYS A 101 8.42 29.13 -21.34
C LYS A 101 9.96 29.08 -21.48
N GLN A 102 10.67 30.10 -21.01
CA GLN A 102 12.14 30.14 -21.00
C GLN A 102 12.75 29.60 -19.70
N GLY A 103 11.94 29.23 -18.73
CA GLY A 103 12.39 28.67 -17.46
C GLY A 103 12.82 27.20 -17.61
N GLU A 104 13.60 26.73 -16.64
CA GLU A 104 13.92 25.31 -16.53
C GLU A 104 12.64 24.48 -16.40
N THR A 105 12.55 23.40 -17.16
CA THR A 105 11.37 22.53 -17.17
C THR A 105 11.27 21.70 -15.91
N TYR A 106 10.10 21.72 -15.29
CA TYR A 106 9.69 20.80 -14.24
C TYR A 106 8.44 20.04 -14.71
N THR A 107 8.62 18.82 -15.19
CA THR A 107 7.53 18.03 -15.75
C THR A 107 6.64 17.46 -14.66
N PHE A 108 5.32 17.57 -14.86
CA PHE A 108 4.31 16.98 -14.00
C PHE A 108 3.32 16.15 -14.83
N TYR A 109 3.15 14.90 -14.45
CA TYR A 109 2.09 14.03 -14.94
C TYR A 109 1.12 13.73 -13.80
N ASP A 110 -0.17 13.87 -14.05
CA ASP A 110 -1.19 13.45 -13.09
C ASP A 110 -1.16 11.93 -12.92
N GLY A 111 -1.19 11.43 -11.68
CA GLY A 111 -1.58 10.06 -11.40
C GLY A 111 -3.09 9.97 -11.64
N PRO A 112 -3.54 9.29 -12.71
CA PRO A 112 -4.88 9.50 -13.24
C PRO A 112 -5.94 8.90 -12.32
N PRO A 113 -7.13 9.53 -12.23
CA PRO A 113 -8.26 8.87 -11.61
C PRO A 113 -8.78 7.75 -12.51
N THR A 114 -9.30 6.67 -11.91
CA THR A 114 -10.10 5.71 -12.63
C THR A 114 -11.46 6.32 -12.92
N ALA A 115 -11.83 6.45 -14.19
CA ALA A 115 -13.04 7.16 -14.63
C ALA A 115 -14.34 6.35 -14.45
N ASN A 116 -14.32 5.20 -13.79
CA ASN A 116 -15.44 4.28 -13.61
C ASN A 116 -16.39 4.64 -12.45
N GLY A 117 -16.08 5.67 -11.66
CA GLY A 117 -16.87 6.08 -10.51
C GLY A 117 -16.98 7.59 -10.35
N LYS A 118 -17.94 8.04 -9.53
CA LYS A 118 -18.12 9.45 -9.21
C LYS A 118 -16.98 9.96 -8.33
N PRO A 119 -16.51 11.23 -8.52
CA PRO A 119 -15.60 11.84 -7.58
C PRO A 119 -16.26 12.00 -6.20
N HIS A 120 -15.45 11.91 -5.15
CA HIS A 120 -15.88 12.08 -3.75
C HIS A 120 -14.90 12.96 -2.97
N ILE A 121 -15.27 13.35 -1.75
CA ILE A 121 -14.49 14.27 -0.92
C ILE A 121 -13.02 13.83 -0.72
N GLY A 122 -12.75 12.55 -0.65
CA GLY A 122 -11.37 12.03 -0.53
C GLY A 122 -10.47 12.42 -1.69
N HIS A 123 -11.02 12.64 -2.88
CA HIS A 123 -10.26 13.09 -4.05
C HIS A 123 -9.84 14.57 -3.98
N VAL A 124 -10.51 15.39 -3.14
CA VAL A 124 -10.13 16.81 -2.95
C VAL A 124 -8.71 16.89 -2.41
N LEU A 125 -8.37 16.10 -1.39
CA LEU A 125 -7.04 16.10 -0.77
C LEU A 125 -5.93 15.82 -1.81
N THR A 126 -6.13 14.78 -2.62
CA THR A 126 -5.13 14.42 -3.65
C THR A 126 -5.02 15.51 -4.73
N ARG A 127 -6.13 16.08 -5.17
CA ARG A 127 -6.13 17.19 -6.15
C ARG A 127 -5.42 18.43 -5.60
N VAL A 128 -5.67 18.80 -4.35
CA VAL A 128 -5.03 19.97 -3.71
C VAL A 128 -3.51 19.78 -3.61
N ILE A 129 -3.05 18.60 -3.16
CA ILE A 129 -1.61 18.30 -3.05
C ILE A 129 -0.95 18.30 -4.42
N LYS A 130 -1.57 17.66 -5.41
CA LYS A 130 -1.06 17.62 -6.80
C LYS A 130 -0.99 18.99 -7.45
N ASP A 131 -1.92 19.90 -7.15
CA ASP A 131 -1.93 21.24 -7.70
C ASP A 131 -0.93 22.17 -7.00
N MET A 132 -0.77 22.05 -5.70
CA MET A 132 0.11 22.88 -4.89
C MET A 132 1.57 22.84 -5.39
N ILE A 133 2.10 21.69 -5.67
CA ILE A 133 3.51 21.51 -6.07
C ILE A 133 3.79 22.16 -7.44
N PRO A 134 3.01 21.90 -8.51
CA PRO A 134 3.18 22.60 -9.79
C PRO A 134 3.02 24.10 -9.68
N ARG A 135 2.06 24.61 -8.91
CA ARG A 135 1.92 26.06 -8.68
C ARG A 135 3.15 26.65 -8.01
N TYR A 136 3.62 26.02 -6.95
CA TYR A 136 4.85 26.44 -6.26
C TYR A 136 6.05 26.46 -7.21
N ARG A 137 6.25 25.43 -8.00
CA ARG A 137 7.35 25.37 -8.99
C ARG A 137 7.22 26.45 -10.06
N THR A 138 6.01 26.72 -10.54
CA THR A 138 5.75 27.83 -11.46
C THR A 138 6.07 29.19 -10.83
N MET A 139 5.68 29.42 -9.58
CA MET A 139 6.02 30.64 -8.83
C MET A 139 7.52 30.80 -8.61
N LYS A 140 8.27 29.70 -8.50
CA LYS A 140 9.75 29.68 -8.44
C LYS A 140 10.42 29.89 -9.81
N GLY A 141 9.65 30.16 -10.85
CA GLY A 141 10.17 30.49 -12.20
C GLY A 141 10.32 29.30 -13.12
N LYS A 142 9.90 28.08 -12.72
CA LYS A 142 9.98 26.89 -13.57
C LYS A 142 8.87 26.91 -14.63
N MET A 143 9.16 26.36 -15.82
CA MET A 143 8.15 25.98 -16.80
C MET A 143 7.60 24.61 -16.38
N VAL A 144 6.31 24.52 -16.08
CA VAL A 144 5.69 23.30 -15.54
C VAL A 144 4.60 22.79 -16.48
N PRO A 145 4.94 21.92 -17.45
CA PRO A 145 3.93 21.19 -18.20
C PRO A 145 3.15 20.27 -17.25
N ARG A 146 1.83 20.37 -17.30
CA ARG A 146 0.92 19.63 -16.38
C ARG A 146 0.01 18.75 -17.20
N LYS A 147 0.48 17.52 -17.46
CA LYS A 147 -0.25 16.53 -18.25
C LYS A 147 -1.33 15.87 -17.40
N ALA A 148 -2.60 16.03 -17.77
CA ALA A 148 -3.68 15.26 -17.20
C ALA A 148 -3.68 13.82 -17.74
N GLY A 149 -4.42 12.91 -17.11
CA GLY A 149 -4.57 11.54 -17.57
C GLY A 149 -5.84 10.87 -17.07
N TRP A 150 -6.17 9.77 -17.73
CA TRP A 150 -7.29 8.90 -17.39
C TRP A 150 -6.82 7.46 -17.27
N ASP A 151 -7.10 6.84 -16.11
CA ASP A 151 -6.99 5.40 -15.92
C ASP A 151 -8.28 4.75 -16.42
N THR A 152 -8.16 3.92 -17.45
CA THR A 152 -9.30 3.48 -18.26
C THR A 152 -9.41 1.97 -18.39
N HIS A 153 -8.68 1.19 -17.58
CA HIS A 153 -8.73 -0.26 -17.63
C HIS A 153 -8.51 -0.91 -16.26
N GLY A 154 -8.50 -2.25 -16.24
CA GLY A 154 -8.28 -3.04 -15.04
C GLY A 154 -9.58 -3.44 -14.33
N LEU A 155 -9.42 -4.17 -13.23
CA LEU A 155 -10.50 -4.80 -12.47
C LEU A 155 -11.64 -3.83 -12.07
N PRO A 156 -11.40 -2.58 -11.66
CA PRO A 156 -12.50 -1.66 -11.32
C PRO A 156 -13.46 -1.39 -12.49
N VAL A 157 -12.95 -1.30 -13.72
CA VAL A 157 -13.77 -1.09 -14.91
C VAL A 157 -14.55 -2.36 -15.26
N GLU A 158 -13.89 -3.52 -15.20
CA GLU A 158 -14.52 -4.83 -15.43
C GLU A 158 -15.69 -5.05 -14.47
N LEU A 159 -15.51 -4.80 -13.18
CA LEU A 159 -16.55 -4.95 -12.16
C LEU A 159 -17.78 -4.06 -12.39
N GLU A 160 -17.58 -2.83 -12.86
CA GLU A 160 -18.70 -1.94 -13.19
C GLU A 160 -19.50 -2.48 -14.39
N VAL A 161 -18.80 -3.00 -15.40
CA VAL A 161 -19.43 -3.59 -16.59
C VAL A 161 -20.08 -4.93 -16.29
N GLU A 162 -19.47 -5.79 -15.47
CA GLU A 162 -20.12 -7.02 -14.98
C GLU A 162 -21.46 -6.72 -14.32
N LYS A 163 -21.50 -5.72 -13.40
CA LYS A 163 -22.74 -5.29 -12.75
C LYS A 163 -23.76 -4.77 -13.76
N LEU A 164 -23.31 -3.98 -14.74
CA LEU A 164 -24.16 -3.42 -15.77
C LEU A 164 -24.82 -4.51 -16.65
N LEU A 165 -24.07 -5.57 -16.95
CA LEU A 165 -24.52 -6.69 -17.79
C LEU A 165 -25.16 -7.83 -16.99
N GLY A 166 -25.10 -7.80 -15.66
CA GLY A 166 -25.59 -8.86 -14.78
C GLY A 166 -24.75 -10.14 -14.83
N LEU A 167 -23.46 -10.02 -15.18
CA LEU A 167 -22.51 -11.14 -15.24
C LEU A 167 -21.89 -11.39 -13.87
N ASP A 168 -21.49 -12.63 -13.60
CA ASP A 168 -20.83 -13.05 -12.37
C ASP A 168 -19.57 -13.87 -12.64
N GLY A 169 -18.46 -13.17 -12.82
CA GLY A 169 -17.14 -13.75 -12.95
C GLY A 169 -16.70 -14.07 -14.38
N LYS A 170 -15.48 -14.58 -14.45
CA LYS A 170 -14.72 -14.74 -15.69
C LYS A 170 -15.39 -15.67 -16.71
N GLU A 171 -15.95 -16.77 -16.25
CA GLU A 171 -16.60 -17.76 -17.15
C GLU A 171 -17.77 -17.14 -17.92
N GLN A 172 -18.60 -16.34 -17.25
CA GLN A 172 -19.73 -15.66 -17.92
C GLN A 172 -19.25 -14.52 -18.83
N ILE A 173 -18.12 -13.87 -18.53
CA ILE A 173 -17.52 -12.89 -19.43
C ILE A 173 -17.01 -13.57 -20.71
N GLU A 174 -16.38 -14.74 -20.61
CA GLU A 174 -15.92 -15.52 -21.75
C GLU A 174 -17.09 -16.00 -22.62
N GLU A 175 -18.22 -16.45 -22.01
CA GLU A 175 -19.46 -16.81 -22.71
C GLU A 175 -20.12 -15.61 -23.41
N TYR A 176 -20.14 -14.43 -22.76
CA TYR A 176 -20.65 -13.19 -23.36
C TYR A 176 -19.81 -12.76 -24.57
N GLY A 177 -18.55 -13.06 -24.57
CA GLY A 177 -17.58 -12.74 -25.59
C GLY A 177 -16.63 -11.61 -25.19
N LEU A 178 -15.33 -11.86 -25.30
CA LEU A 178 -14.28 -10.97 -24.82
C LEU A 178 -14.30 -9.60 -25.51
N ILE A 179 -14.47 -9.59 -26.85
CA ILE A 179 -14.48 -8.32 -27.62
C ILE A 179 -15.70 -7.46 -27.29
N PRO A 180 -16.95 -7.95 -27.30
CA PRO A 180 -18.11 -7.16 -26.89
C PRO A 180 -17.99 -6.66 -25.43
N PHE A 181 -17.38 -7.43 -24.53
CA PHE A 181 -17.15 -7.01 -23.16
C PHE A 181 -16.15 -5.84 -23.09
N ILE A 182 -15.02 -5.93 -23.80
CA ILE A 182 -14.01 -4.86 -23.87
C ILE A 182 -14.61 -3.58 -24.45
N ASP A 183 -15.45 -3.68 -25.48
CA ASP A 183 -16.12 -2.52 -26.07
C ASP A 183 -17.05 -1.84 -25.06
N LYS A 184 -17.76 -2.62 -24.23
CA LYS A 184 -18.55 -2.09 -23.12
C LYS A 184 -17.68 -1.44 -22.03
N CYS A 185 -16.52 -1.99 -21.75
CA CYS A 185 -15.54 -1.36 -20.83
C CYS A 185 -15.08 0.00 -21.37
N LYS A 186 -14.70 0.09 -22.64
CA LYS A 186 -14.30 1.35 -23.29
C LYS A 186 -15.42 2.39 -23.31
N GLU A 187 -16.67 1.97 -23.49
CA GLU A 187 -17.84 2.87 -23.40
C GLU A 187 -18.07 3.35 -21.97
N SER A 188 -17.97 2.45 -20.99
CA SER A 188 -18.27 2.72 -19.58
C SER A 188 -17.34 3.78 -18.96
N VAL A 189 -16.04 3.76 -19.28
CA VAL A 189 -15.06 4.65 -18.64
C VAL A 189 -15.32 6.14 -18.92
N TRP A 190 -16.04 6.50 -19.96
CA TRP A 190 -16.35 7.89 -20.28
C TRP A 190 -17.62 8.42 -19.62
N LYS A 191 -18.40 7.55 -18.97
CA LYS A 191 -19.66 7.91 -18.31
C LYS A 191 -19.52 9.03 -17.27
N TYR A 192 -18.42 9.07 -16.55
CA TYR A 192 -18.20 10.00 -15.46
C TYR A 192 -17.20 11.12 -15.80
N LYS A 193 -16.68 11.16 -17.05
CA LYS A 193 -15.64 12.11 -17.45
C LYS A 193 -16.04 13.57 -17.14
N GLY A 194 -17.21 14.00 -17.58
CA GLY A 194 -17.69 15.38 -17.35
C GLY A 194 -17.76 15.72 -15.85
N MET A 195 -18.21 14.78 -15.01
CA MET A 195 -18.24 15.00 -13.55
C MET A 195 -16.85 15.18 -12.96
N TRP A 196 -15.84 14.45 -13.47
CA TRP A 196 -14.46 14.61 -13.03
C TRP A 196 -13.82 15.92 -13.51
N GLU A 197 -14.15 16.37 -14.70
CA GLU A 197 -13.71 17.65 -15.23
C GLU A 197 -14.32 18.82 -14.43
N ASP A 198 -15.63 18.78 -14.17
CA ASP A 198 -16.33 19.77 -13.32
C ASP A 198 -15.79 19.78 -11.90
N PHE A 199 -15.57 18.60 -11.31
CA PHE A 199 -14.97 18.47 -9.98
C PHE A 199 -13.57 19.09 -9.95
N SER A 200 -12.71 18.77 -10.93
CA SER A 200 -11.35 19.32 -11.02
C SER A 200 -11.35 20.84 -11.17
N SER A 201 -12.28 21.39 -11.96
CA SER A 201 -12.47 22.83 -12.08
C SER A 201 -12.90 23.46 -10.76
N THR A 202 -13.89 22.86 -10.08
CA THR A 202 -14.45 23.35 -8.81
C THR A 202 -13.38 23.41 -7.69
N VAL A 203 -12.49 22.42 -7.61
CA VAL A 203 -11.40 22.43 -6.62
C VAL A 203 -10.17 23.23 -7.09
N GLY A 204 -10.25 23.89 -8.26
CA GLY A 204 -9.18 24.72 -8.80
C GLY A 204 -7.95 23.97 -9.26
N PHE A 205 -8.08 22.68 -9.62
CA PHE A 205 -6.98 21.86 -10.12
C PHE A 205 -6.60 22.26 -11.55
N TRP A 206 -5.35 22.67 -11.74
CA TRP A 206 -4.82 23.09 -13.04
C TRP A 206 -4.00 21.98 -13.70
N ALA A 207 -4.55 21.37 -14.74
CA ALA A 207 -3.87 20.43 -15.62
C ALA A 207 -4.39 20.57 -17.06
N ASP A 208 -3.62 20.12 -18.03
CA ASP A 208 -4.03 20.09 -19.44
C ASP A 208 -5.01 18.93 -19.66
N MET A 209 -6.30 19.26 -19.46
CA MET A 209 -7.42 18.35 -19.66
C MET A 209 -7.82 18.21 -21.14
N ASP A 210 -7.36 19.13 -22.00
CA ASP A 210 -7.66 19.11 -23.45
C ASP A 210 -6.84 18.03 -24.16
N ASN A 211 -5.63 17.74 -23.64
CA ASN A 211 -4.70 16.76 -24.21
C ASN A 211 -4.25 15.73 -23.14
N PRO A 212 -5.17 15.00 -22.51
CA PRO A 212 -4.82 14.03 -21.50
C PRO A 212 -4.12 12.81 -22.15
N TYR A 213 -3.34 12.06 -21.37
CA TYR A 213 -3.04 10.69 -21.75
C TYR A 213 -4.15 9.75 -21.30
N VAL A 214 -4.38 8.70 -22.05
CA VAL A 214 -5.41 7.68 -21.79
C VAL A 214 -4.74 6.31 -21.78
N THR A 215 -4.88 5.56 -20.71
CA THR A 215 -4.07 4.36 -20.52
C THR A 215 -4.43 3.21 -21.48
N TYR A 216 -5.61 3.20 -22.10
CA TYR A 216 -5.95 2.22 -23.14
C TYR A 216 -5.56 2.64 -24.56
N ASP A 217 -5.07 3.86 -24.78
CA ASP A 217 -4.62 4.30 -26.11
C ASP A 217 -3.39 3.54 -26.56
N ASP A 218 -3.36 3.17 -27.84
CA ASP A 218 -2.27 2.39 -28.42
C ASP A 218 -0.88 3.04 -28.22
N ASN A 219 -0.79 4.37 -28.34
CA ASN A 219 0.44 5.12 -28.12
C ASN A 219 0.95 5.00 -26.65
N TYR A 220 0.03 4.94 -25.69
CA TYR A 220 0.39 4.74 -24.27
C TYR A 220 0.90 3.31 -24.06
N ILE A 221 0.16 2.32 -24.56
CA ILE A 221 0.49 0.89 -24.47
C ILE A 221 1.84 0.60 -25.15
N GLU A 222 2.06 1.17 -26.34
CA GLU A 222 3.34 1.02 -27.06
C GLU A 222 4.53 1.58 -26.27
N SER A 223 4.34 2.74 -25.64
CA SER A 223 5.35 3.38 -24.79
C SER A 223 5.67 2.54 -23.56
N GLU A 224 4.66 1.94 -22.94
CA GLU A 224 4.82 1.02 -21.80
C GLU A 224 5.56 -0.25 -22.22
N TRP A 225 5.21 -0.85 -23.35
CA TRP A 225 5.90 -2.03 -23.88
C TRP A 225 7.35 -1.72 -24.24
N TRP A 226 7.64 -0.54 -24.77
CA TRP A 226 9.01 -0.11 -24.99
C TRP A 226 9.80 -0.06 -23.68
N ALA A 227 9.25 0.53 -22.63
CA ALA A 227 9.90 0.58 -21.32
C ALA A 227 10.14 -0.82 -20.73
N LEU A 228 9.16 -1.72 -20.82
CA LEU A 228 9.28 -3.12 -20.38
C LEU A 228 10.38 -3.86 -21.19
N LYS A 229 10.46 -3.62 -22.49
CA LYS A 229 11.51 -4.19 -23.35
C LYS A 229 12.90 -3.72 -22.95
N GLU A 230 13.05 -2.43 -22.60
CA GLU A 230 14.33 -1.91 -22.11
C GLU A 230 14.74 -2.54 -20.77
N ILE A 231 13.78 -2.76 -19.86
CA ILE A 231 14.00 -3.47 -18.59
C ILE A 231 14.39 -4.93 -18.84
N TRP A 232 13.71 -5.59 -19.76
CA TRP A 232 14.04 -6.96 -20.18
C TRP A 232 15.45 -7.06 -20.74
N ASN A 233 15.84 -6.15 -21.64
CA ASN A 233 17.17 -6.12 -22.24
C ASN A 233 18.30 -5.95 -21.21
N LYS A 234 17.99 -5.32 -20.07
CA LYS A 234 18.92 -5.18 -18.92
C LYS A 234 18.94 -6.40 -18.02
N GLY A 235 18.16 -7.45 -18.29
CA GLY A 235 18.06 -8.65 -17.47
C GLY A 235 17.35 -8.44 -16.12
N LEU A 236 16.61 -7.33 -15.96
CA LEU A 236 15.92 -6.98 -14.73
C LEU A 236 14.48 -7.50 -14.67
N LEU A 237 13.89 -7.89 -15.80
CA LEU A 237 12.61 -8.54 -15.90
C LEU A 237 12.83 -10.04 -16.06
N TYR A 238 12.33 -10.84 -15.12
CA TYR A 238 12.45 -12.29 -15.10
C TYR A 238 11.19 -12.96 -14.57
N LYS A 239 10.99 -14.23 -14.89
CA LYS A 239 9.90 -15.04 -14.37
C LYS A 239 10.25 -15.56 -12.97
N GLY A 240 9.45 -15.24 -11.97
CA GLY A 240 9.67 -15.65 -10.58
C GLY A 240 8.36 -15.83 -9.82
N PHE A 241 8.46 -16.38 -8.61
CA PHE A 241 7.34 -16.54 -7.69
C PHE A 241 7.33 -15.42 -6.66
N LYS A 242 6.13 -14.88 -6.40
CA LYS A 242 5.87 -13.94 -5.31
C LYS A 242 4.56 -14.33 -4.65
N ILE A 243 4.57 -14.44 -3.33
CA ILE A 243 3.34 -14.66 -2.57
C ILE A 243 2.62 -13.33 -2.44
N VAL A 244 1.38 -13.32 -2.87
CA VAL A 244 0.48 -12.16 -2.83
C VAL A 244 -0.93 -12.64 -2.46
N PRO A 245 -1.74 -11.79 -1.82
CA PRO A 245 -3.16 -12.08 -1.67
C PRO A 245 -3.81 -12.32 -3.04
N TYR A 246 -4.63 -13.34 -3.15
CA TYR A 246 -5.26 -13.75 -4.39
C TYR A 246 -6.76 -13.96 -4.18
N CYS A 247 -7.58 -13.44 -5.07
CA CYS A 247 -9.01 -13.68 -5.05
C CYS A 247 -9.40 -14.73 -6.11
N PRO A 248 -9.79 -15.95 -5.70
CA PRO A 248 -10.15 -17.01 -6.66
C PRO A 248 -11.41 -16.69 -7.46
N ARG A 249 -12.34 -15.88 -6.91
CA ARG A 249 -13.53 -15.43 -7.63
C ARG A 249 -13.20 -14.46 -8.76
N CYS A 250 -12.33 -13.50 -8.49
CA CYS A 250 -11.91 -12.51 -9.50
C CYS A 250 -10.82 -13.06 -10.43
N GLY A 251 -10.16 -14.18 -10.07
CA GLY A 251 -9.06 -14.78 -10.83
C GLY A 251 -7.81 -13.91 -10.89
N THR A 252 -7.57 -13.05 -9.87
CA THR A 252 -6.50 -12.06 -9.90
C THR A 252 -5.84 -11.84 -8.53
N PRO A 253 -4.54 -11.52 -8.49
CA PRO A 253 -3.88 -11.04 -7.28
C PRO A 253 -4.46 -9.68 -6.87
N LEU A 254 -4.46 -9.42 -5.56
CA LEU A 254 -4.96 -8.19 -4.96
C LEU A 254 -3.79 -7.32 -4.47
N SER A 255 -3.91 -6.01 -4.65
CA SER A 255 -3.02 -5.03 -4.07
C SER A 255 -3.25 -4.89 -2.56
N ALA A 256 -2.26 -4.36 -1.83
CA ALA A 256 -2.40 -4.09 -0.40
C ALA A 256 -3.58 -3.14 -0.09
N GLN A 257 -3.89 -2.20 -0.98
CA GLN A 257 -5.01 -1.27 -0.83
C GLN A 257 -6.36 -1.97 -0.98
N GLU A 258 -6.49 -2.91 -1.89
CA GLU A 258 -7.71 -3.69 -2.08
C GLU A 258 -7.96 -4.64 -0.90
N VAL A 259 -6.91 -5.26 -0.40
CA VAL A 259 -6.96 -6.11 0.80
C VAL A 259 -7.33 -5.31 2.03
N ALA A 260 -6.76 -4.12 2.22
CA ALA A 260 -7.02 -3.25 3.38
C ALA A 260 -8.51 -2.88 3.55
N GLN A 261 -9.28 -2.89 2.47
CA GLN A 261 -10.71 -2.57 2.49
C GLN A 261 -11.61 -3.79 2.83
N GLY A 262 -11.04 -5.00 2.82
CA GLY A 262 -11.79 -6.26 2.92
C GLY A 262 -11.54 -7.06 4.20
N TYR A 263 -10.90 -6.51 5.23
CA TYR A 263 -10.71 -7.22 6.49
C TYR A 263 -12.02 -7.50 7.21
N LYS A 264 -12.19 -8.73 7.67
CA LYS A 264 -13.35 -9.18 8.46
C LYS A 264 -12.87 -10.09 9.58
N ASP A 265 -13.49 -9.97 10.76
CA ASP A 265 -13.24 -10.89 11.85
C ASP A 265 -13.95 -12.22 11.53
N VAL A 266 -13.18 -13.30 11.54
CA VAL A 266 -13.65 -14.65 11.26
C VAL A 266 -13.36 -15.58 12.42
N LYS A 267 -14.27 -16.54 12.65
CA LYS A 267 -14.11 -17.60 13.64
C LYS A 267 -13.89 -18.91 12.90
N GLU A 268 -12.70 -19.42 12.99
CA GLU A 268 -12.29 -20.64 12.31
C GLU A 268 -11.72 -21.65 13.31
N ARG A 269 -11.52 -22.89 12.88
CA ARG A 269 -10.75 -23.88 13.67
C ARG A 269 -9.30 -23.81 13.20
N SER A 270 -8.41 -23.61 14.17
CA SER A 270 -6.98 -23.86 13.95
C SER A 270 -6.67 -25.34 14.16
N ALA A 271 -5.45 -25.74 13.83
CA ALA A 271 -4.97 -27.10 14.06
C ALA A 271 -3.64 -27.07 14.80
N ILE A 272 -3.49 -27.91 15.82
CA ILE A 272 -2.20 -28.35 16.33
C ILE A 272 -2.01 -29.78 15.85
N ALA A 273 -1.05 -30.00 14.95
CA ALA A 273 -0.79 -31.31 14.35
C ALA A 273 0.47 -31.93 14.93
N ARG A 274 0.48 -33.29 15.00
CA ARG A 274 1.58 -34.15 15.46
C ARG A 274 2.42 -34.55 14.26
N PHE A 275 3.67 -34.09 14.20
CA PHE A 275 4.64 -34.52 13.19
C PHE A 275 5.61 -35.50 13.80
N LYS A 276 5.56 -36.78 13.38
CA LYS A 276 6.38 -37.86 13.91
C LYS A 276 7.86 -37.61 13.62
N VAL A 277 8.70 -37.62 14.65
CA VAL A 277 10.15 -37.47 14.48
C VAL A 277 10.74 -38.76 13.92
N VAL A 278 11.62 -38.64 12.92
CA VAL A 278 12.29 -39.82 12.34
C VAL A 278 13.26 -40.41 13.34
N GLY A 279 13.14 -41.72 13.58
CA GLY A 279 14.03 -42.46 14.48
C GLY A 279 13.77 -42.32 15.98
N GLU A 280 12.73 -41.56 16.37
CA GLU A 280 12.34 -41.36 17.76
C GLU A 280 10.85 -41.66 17.97
N ASP A 281 10.49 -42.12 19.17
CA ASP A 281 9.08 -42.20 19.57
C ASP A 281 8.60 -40.89 20.18
N ALA A 282 8.64 -39.83 19.35
CA ALA A 282 8.26 -38.46 19.70
C ALA A 282 7.64 -37.76 18.52
N TYR A 283 6.93 -36.66 18.81
CA TYR A 283 6.30 -35.81 17.80
C TYR A 283 6.69 -34.35 18.01
N ILE A 284 6.78 -33.58 16.92
CA ILE A 284 6.84 -32.14 17.00
C ILE A 284 5.40 -31.61 16.89
N LEU A 285 4.97 -30.76 17.81
CA LEU A 285 3.67 -30.09 17.74
C LEU A 285 3.79 -28.79 16.98
N ALA A 286 3.11 -28.68 15.84
CA ALA A 286 3.05 -27.42 15.08
C ALA A 286 1.62 -26.92 14.92
N TRP A 287 1.45 -25.61 15.00
CA TRP A 287 0.18 -24.92 14.95
C TRP A 287 -0.03 -24.20 13.62
N THR A 288 -1.29 -24.19 13.15
CA THR A 288 -1.70 -23.41 11.98
C THR A 288 -3.13 -22.92 12.13
N THR A 289 -3.41 -21.72 11.59
CA THR A 289 -4.78 -21.18 11.42
C THR A 289 -5.43 -21.61 10.11
N THR A 290 -4.69 -22.30 9.24
CA THR A 290 -5.15 -22.70 7.89
C THR A 290 -4.90 -24.19 7.66
N PRO A 291 -5.73 -25.10 8.22
CA PRO A 291 -5.53 -26.55 8.08
C PRO A 291 -5.39 -27.05 6.64
N TRP A 292 -6.04 -26.40 5.69
CA TRP A 292 -5.98 -26.70 4.25
C TRP A 292 -4.57 -26.56 3.64
N THR A 293 -3.63 -25.88 4.32
CA THR A 293 -2.24 -25.76 3.86
C THR A 293 -1.35 -26.92 4.32
N LEU A 294 -1.77 -27.69 5.35
CA LEU A 294 -1.01 -28.83 5.87
C LEU A 294 -0.65 -29.90 4.81
N PRO A 295 -1.50 -30.19 3.81
CA PRO A 295 -1.13 -31.06 2.69
C PRO A 295 0.09 -30.62 1.90
N SER A 296 0.38 -29.31 1.92
CA SER A 296 1.52 -28.69 1.23
C SER A 296 2.71 -28.41 2.16
N ASN A 297 2.73 -28.98 3.36
CA ASN A 297 3.85 -28.86 4.30
C ASN A 297 5.15 -29.40 3.72
N VAL A 298 6.25 -28.67 3.89
CA VAL A 298 7.59 -29.08 3.45
C VAL A 298 8.67 -28.90 4.52
N ALA A 299 8.40 -28.13 5.58
CA ALA A 299 9.29 -27.95 6.72
C ALA A 299 8.51 -27.52 7.98
N LEU A 300 9.16 -27.57 9.13
CA LEU A 300 8.70 -26.95 10.37
C LEU A 300 9.72 -25.88 10.76
N CYS A 301 9.25 -24.71 11.21
CA CYS A 301 10.12 -23.59 11.59
C CYS A 301 10.05 -23.31 13.08
N VAL A 302 11.22 -23.13 13.69
CA VAL A 302 11.41 -22.74 15.08
C VAL A 302 12.19 -21.43 15.16
N ASN A 303 12.06 -20.71 16.26
CA ASN A 303 12.90 -19.54 16.52
C ASN A 303 14.27 -20.01 17.04
N PRO A 304 15.39 -19.67 16.39
CA PRO A 304 16.72 -20.18 16.76
C PRO A 304 17.18 -19.74 18.15
N ASP A 305 16.65 -18.62 18.67
CA ASP A 305 17.12 -17.98 19.90
C ASP A 305 16.24 -18.33 21.13
N GLU A 306 15.10 -19.03 20.90
CA GLU A 306 14.15 -19.37 21.95
C GLU A 306 14.37 -20.79 22.51
N GLN A 307 13.82 -21.06 23.70
CA GLN A 307 13.92 -22.35 24.38
C GLN A 307 12.80 -23.30 23.92
N TYR A 308 13.21 -24.51 23.60
CA TYR A 308 12.35 -25.64 23.25
C TYR A 308 12.62 -26.83 24.17
N VAL A 309 11.63 -27.67 24.37
CA VAL A 309 11.74 -28.82 25.25
C VAL A 309 11.23 -30.08 24.58
N LYS A 310 11.80 -31.20 24.99
CA LYS A 310 11.25 -32.54 24.82
C LYS A 310 10.51 -32.92 26.09
N VAL A 311 9.22 -33.17 26.00
CA VAL A 311 8.38 -33.41 27.18
C VAL A 311 7.57 -34.70 27.04
N LYS A 312 7.44 -35.46 28.09
CA LYS A 312 6.48 -36.56 28.22
C LYS A 312 5.18 -35.99 28.74
N ALA A 313 4.10 -36.10 27.96
CA ALA A 313 2.80 -35.54 28.30
C ALA A 313 1.87 -36.63 28.94
N ALA A 314 0.85 -36.19 29.66
CA ALA A 314 -0.10 -37.08 30.36
C ALA A 314 -0.94 -37.93 29.39
N ASP A 315 -1.09 -37.54 28.12
CA ASP A 315 -1.70 -38.38 27.08
C ASP A 315 -0.86 -39.58 26.61
N GLY A 316 0.31 -39.74 27.21
CA GLY A 316 1.22 -40.85 26.93
C GLY A 316 2.21 -40.63 25.80
N TYR A 317 2.14 -39.51 25.08
CA TYR A 317 3.07 -39.17 24.00
C TYR A 317 4.25 -38.31 24.48
N THR A 318 5.28 -38.25 23.67
CA THR A 318 6.44 -37.38 23.86
C THR A 318 6.42 -36.30 22.77
N TYR A 319 6.57 -35.03 23.18
CA TYR A 319 6.47 -33.91 22.29
C TYR A 319 7.69 -33.00 22.30
N TYR A 320 7.94 -32.33 21.18
CA TYR A 320 8.84 -31.19 21.05
C TYR A 320 7.98 -29.93 20.82
N MET A 321 8.18 -28.89 21.62
CA MET A 321 7.51 -27.60 21.49
C MET A 321 8.26 -26.52 22.27
N ALA A 322 7.88 -25.26 22.13
CA ALA A 322 8.48 -24.17 22.90
C ALA A 322 8.16 -24.29 24.39
N GLU A 323 9.16 -24.08 25.25
CA GLU A 323 9.03 -24.16 26.70
C GLU A 323 7.99 -23.18 27.24
N ALA A 324 7.98 -21.93 26.75
CA ALA A 324 7.07 -20.87 27.19
C ALA A 324 5.58 -21.18 26.96
N LEU A 325 5.25 -22.16 26.11
CA LEU A 325 3.86 -22.51 25.75
C LEU A 325 3.38 -23.82 26.32
N LEU A 326 4.17 -24.48 27.18
CA LEU A 326 3.85 -25.76 27.78
C LEU A 326 2.52 -25.79 28.52
N ASP A 327 2.33 -24.85 29.44
CA ASP A 327 1.10 -24.78 30.25
C ASP A 327 -0.13 -24.44 29.38
N THR A 328 0.04 -23.62 28.36
CA THR A 328 -1.04 -23.24 27.45
C THR A 328 -1.51 -24.43 26.61
N VAL A 329 -0.59 -25.25 26.14
CA VAL A 329 -0.88 -26.37 25.22
C VAL A 329 -1.19 -27.67 25.96
N LEU A 330 -0.39 -28.02 26.96
CA LEU A 330 -0.44 -29.31 27.65
C LEU A 330 -1.15 -29.22 29.02
N GLY A 331 -1.24 -28.06 29.65
CA GLY A 331 -1.78 -27.89 31.00
C GLY A 331 -3.21 -28.37 31.17
N GLY A 332 -4.01 -28.37 30.08
CA GLY A 332 -5.41 -28.82 30.05
C GLY A 332 -5.62 -30.32 29.76
N LEU A 333 -4.57 -31.10 29.60
CA LEU A 333 -4.71 -32.57 29.34
C LEU A 333 -5.39 -33.29 30.49
N GLU A 334 -6.31 -34.22 30.19
CA GLU A 334 -6.96 -35.10 31.17
C GLU A 334 -5.91 -35.98 31.83
N ARG A 335 -5.96 -36.07 33.17
CA ARG A 335 -5.00 -36.83 33.96
C ARG A 335 -5.58 -37.26 35.30
N GLU A 336 -4.97 -38.24 35.94
CA GLU A 336 -5.29 -38.63 37.31
C GLU A 336 -4.94 -37.50 38.29
N GLU A 337 -5.75 -37.33 39.32
CA GLU A 337 -5.56 -36.27 40.33
C GLU A 337 -4.15 -36.44 40.99
N GLY A 338 -3.41 -35.32 41.05
CA GLY A 338 -2.06 -35.29 41.61
C GLY A 338 -0.93 -35.66 40.61
N THR A 339 -1.24 -36.02 39.36
CA THR A 339 -0.25 -36.28 38.31
C THR A 339 0.09 -35.01 37.56
N PRO A 340 1.36 -34.68 37.22
CA PRO A 340 1.70 -33.53 36.41
C PRO A 340 1.15 -33.70 34.98
N ALA A 341 0.80 -32.56 34.33
CA ALA A 341 0.33 -32.58 32.95
C ALA A 341 1.42 -33.02 31.96
N TYR A 342 2.65 -32.77 32.32
CA TYR A 342 3.83 -33.10 31.54
C TYR A 342 5.08 -33.21 32.44
N GLU A 343 6.10 -33.88 31.94
CA GLU A 343 7.44 -33.97 32.51
C GLU A 343 8.46 -33.56 31.47
N VAL A 344 9.26 -32.51 31.75
CA VAL A 344 10.34 -32.08 30.85
C VAL A 344 11.48 -33.07 30.91
N LEU A 345 11.81 -33.64 29.77
CA LEU A 345 12.90 -34.65 29.65
C LEU A 345 14.20 -33.98 29.24
N GLU A 346 14.15 -33.07 28.30
CA GLU A 346 15.34 -32.41 27.72
C GLU A 346 14.97 -30.97 27.30
N THR A 347 15.96 -30.06 27.36
CA THR A 347 15.81 -28.65 26.92
C THR A 347 16.82 -28.35 25.83
N TYR A 348 16.40 -27.56 24.85
CA TYR A 348 17.17 -27.16 23.67
C TYR A 348 17.05 -25.68 23.41
N VAL A 349 18.06 -25.09 22.80
CA VAL A 349 17.87 -23.85 22.06
C VAL A 349 17.30 -24.19 20.66
N GLY A 350 16.41 -23.39 20.12
CA GLY A 350 15.77 -23.72 18.84
C GLY A 350 16.76 -24.04 17.71
N LYS A 351 17.95 -23.44 17.73
CA LYS A 351 19.03 -23.75 16.80
C LYS A 351 19.50 -25.21 16.86
N ASP A 352 19.41 -25.89 18.01
CA ASP A 352 19.80 -27.29 18.19
C ASP A 352 18.82 -28.24 17.50
N LEU A 353 17.60 -27.80 17.21
CA LEU A 353 16.59 -28.56 16.49
C LEU A 353 16.72 -28.47 14.98
N GLU A 354 17.57 -27.58 14.47
CA GLU A 354 17.74 -27.38 13.02
C GLU A 354 18.15 -28.68 12.32
N TYR A 355 17.50 -28.97 11.19
CA TYR A 355 17.67 -30.23 10.41
C TYR A 355 17.14 -31.50 11.05
N LYS A 356 16.47 -31.47 12.22
CA LYS A 356 15.77 -32.64 12.77
C LYS A 356 14.67 -33.06 11.79
N GLU A 357 14.72 -34.31 11.34
CA GLU A 357 13.82 -34.86 10.33
C GLU A 357 12.52 -35.38 10.94
N TYR A 358 11.42 -35.23 10.23
CA TYR A 358 10.10 -35.73 10.61
C TYR A 358 9.38 -36.38 9.43
N GLU A 359 8.43 -37.28 9.72
CA GLU A 359 7.61 -37.93 8.72
C GLU A 359 6.52 -36.95 8.19
N PRO A 360 6.30 -36.85 6.86
CA PRO A 360 5.27 -35.97 6.30
C PRO A 360 3.87 -36.39 6.73
N LEU A 361 2.99 -35.41 7.01
CA LEU A 361 1.57 -35.71 7.24
C LEU A 361 0.89 -36.29 5.98
N TYR A 362 1.33 -35.82 4.81
CA TYR A 362 0.82 -36.25 3.51
C TYR A 362 1.94 -36.36 2.48
N ASN A 363 1.76 -37.28 1.55
CA ASN A 363 2.71 -37.53 0.46
C ASN A 363 1.94 -37.61 -0.88
N PHE A 364 1.23 -36.55 -1.22
CA PHE A 364 0.40 -36.50 -2.43
C PHE A 364 1.19 -36.30 -3.72
N LYS A 365 2.39 -35.73 -3.62
CA LYS A 365 3.24 -35.44 -4.78
C LYS A 365 4.71 -35.67 -4.43
N LYS A 366 5.44 -36.30 -5.35
CA LYS A 366 6.90 -36.45 -5.20
C LYS A 366 7.56 -35.09 -5.27
N LEU A 367 8.38 -34.79 -4.27
CA LEU A 367 9.15 -33.55 -4.20
C LEU A 367 10.48 -33.68 -4.97
N ASP A 368 10.95 -32.56 -5.51
CA ASP A 368 12.18 -32.46 -6.30
C ASP A 368 13.40 -32.09 -5.45
N LYS A 369 13.19 -31.68 -4.20
CA LYS A 369 14.21 -31.27 -3.25
C LYS A 369 14.00 -31.93 -1.89
N LYS A 370 15.00 -31.84 -1.02
CA LYS A 370 14.89 -32.28 0.38
C LYS A 370 13.84 -31.46 1.12
N ALA A 371 13.00 -32.14 1.89
CA ALA A 371 11.92 -31.55 2.68
C ALA A 371 11.76 -32.33 4.01
N HIS A 372 10.80 -31.90 4.82
CA HIS A 372 10.34 -32.51 6.05
C HIS A 372 11.44 -32.57 7.13
N TYR A 373 12.04 -31.43 7.38
CA TYR A 373 12.99 -31.19 8.46
C TYR A 373 12.75 -29.83 9.13
N VAL A 374 13.26 -29.62 10.32
CA VAL A 374 13.17 -28.39 11.08
C VAL A 374 14.11 -27.35 10.49
N VAL A 375 13.63 -26.13 10.32
CA VAL A 375 14.37 -24.94 9.88
C VAL A 375 14.26 -23.83 10.93
N CYS A 376 15.10 -22.81 10.84
CA CYS A 376 15.16 -21.73 11.83
C CYS A 376 14.93 -20.37 11.21
N ASP A 377 14.02 -19.59 11.82
CA ASP A 377 13.86 -18.18 11.49
C ASP A 377 13.27 -17.39 12.68
N THR A 378 13.66 -16.12 12.81
CA THR A 378 13.29 -15.25 13.94
C THR A 378 11.87 -14.70 13.89
N TYR A 379 11.13 -14.90 12.78
CA TYR A 379 9.72 -14.47 12.69
C TYR A 379 8.78 -15.36 13.55
N VAL A 380 9.21 -16.55 13.95
CA VAL A 380 8.42 -17.41 14.84
C VAL A 380 8.32 -16.78 16.22
N THR A 381 7.09 -16.52 16.67
CA THR A 381 6.78 -15.91 17.96
C THR A 381 6.30 -16.95 18.97
N LEU A 382 6.37 -16.61 20.25
CA LEU A 382 5.88 -17.43 21.36
C LEU A 382 4.59 -16.85 21.98
N THR A 383 3.85 -16.03 21.24
CA THR A 383 2.59 -15.43 21.72
C THR A 383 1.42 -16.39 21.64
N ASP A 384 1.43 -17.26 20.63
CA ASP A 384 0.34 -18.19 20.33
C ASP A 384 0.87 -19.52 19.79
N GLY A 385 -0.02 -20.53 19.78
CA GLY A 385 0.27 -21.83 19.18
C GLY A 385 1.21 -22.70 20.02
N THR A 386 2.22 -23.26 19.39
CA THR A 386 3.18 -24.19 19.99
C THR A 386 4.64 -23.70 19.95
N GLY A 387 4.88 -22.50 19.38
CA GLY A 387 6.21 -22.01 19.07
C GLY A 387 6.86 -22.73 17.88
N VAL A 388 6.14 -23.59 17.19
CA VAL A 388 6.56 -24.25 15.95
C VAL A 388 5.54 -23.97 14.88
N VAL A 389 6.00 -23.43 13.76
CA VAL A 389 5.16 -23.08 12.59
C VAL A 389 5.41 -24.08 11.47
N HIS A 390 4.35 -24.57 10.82
CA HIS A 390 4.51 -25.35 9.62
C HIS A 390 4.81 -24.47 8.42
N ILE A 391 5.65 -24.91 7.49
CA ILE A 391 6.09 -24.16 6.31
C ILE A 391 5.46 -24.72 5.05
N ALA A 392 4.73 -23.85 4.33
CA ALA A 392 4.17 -24.11 3.01
C ALA A 392 4.50 -22.94 2.07
N PRO A 393 5.66 -22.93 1.38
CA PRO A 393 6.19 -21.78 0.63
C PRO A 393 5.26 -21.22 -0.46
N ALA A 394 4.26 -21.99 -0.89
CA ALA A 394 3.27 -21.57 -1.87
C ALA A 394 2.16 -20.67 -1.30
N PHE A 395 1.98 -20.58 0.03
CA PHE A 395 0.83 -19.94 0.66
C PHE A 395 1.16 -18.88 1.70
N GLY A 396 2.41 -18.79 2.17
CA GLY A 396 2.86 -17.79 3.13
C GLY A 396 4.03 -16.97 2.62
N GLU A 397 4.03 -15.65 2.88
CA GLU A 397 5.15 -14.78 2.47
C GLU A 397 6.42 -15.12 3.25
N ASP A 398 6.31 -15.31 4.58
CA ASP A 398 7.44 -15.68 5.43
C ASP A 398 7.88 -17.12 5.14
N ASP A 399 6.92 -18.03 4.91
CA ASP A 399 7.21 -19.41 4.47
C ASP A 399 8.02 -19.41 3.16
N SER A 400 7.66 -18.54 2.22
CA SER A 400 8.38 -18.40 0.95
C SER A 400 9.79 -17.83 1.13
N LYS A 401 10.00 -16.91 2.09
CA LYS A 401 11.33 -16.39 2.44
C LYS A 401 12.20 -17.50 3.04
N VAL A 402 11.66 -18.24 4.00
CA VAL A 402 12.31 -19.42 4.60
C VAL A 402 12.57 -20.50 3.56
N GLY A 403 11.59 -20.74 2.68
CA GLY A 403 11.74 -21.68 1.57
C GLY A 403 12.92 -21.37 0.66
N ARG A 404 13.15 -20.11 0.34
CA ARG A 404 14.33 -19.66 -0.44
C ARG A 404 15.62 -19.78 0.35
N LYS A 405 15.61 -19.45 1.64
CA LYS A 405 16.77 -19.52 2.53
C LYS A 405 17.31 -20.95 2.67
N TYR A 406 16.42 -21.94 2.73
CA TYR A 406 16.77 -23.37 2.92
C TYR A 406 16.64 -24.21 1.63
N ASP A 407 16.40 -23.57 0.49
CA ASP A 407 16.18 -24.22 -0.80
C ASP A 407 15.10 -25.32 -0.76
N LEU A 408 13.99 -25.04 -0.05
CA LEU A 408 12.87 -25.96 0.08
C LEU A 408 12.08 -26.09 -1.22
N PRO A 409 11.39 -27.25 -1.44
CA PRO A 409 10.52 -27.39 -2.61
C PRO A 409 9.31 -26.44 -2.53
N PHE A 410 8.78 -26.09 -3.70
CA PHE A 410 7.56 -25.28 -3.83
C PHE A 410 6.39 -26.22 -4.15
N LEU A 411 5.62 -26.60 -3.12
CA LEU A 411 4.51 -27.52 -3.24
C LEU A 411 3.17 -26.76 -3.19
N GLN A 412 2.52 -26.66 -4.34
CA GLN A 412 1.19 -26.05 -4.47
C GLN A 412 0.15 -27.11 -4.78
N LEU A 413 -0.81 -27.30 -3.86
CA LEU A 413 -1.91 -28.26 -3.96
C LEU A 413 -3.27 -27.58 -3.94
N VAL A 414 -3.32 -26.29 -4.30
CA VAL A 414 -4.53 -25.51 -4.54
C VAL A 414 -4.38 -24.80 -5.90
N ASP A 415 -5.40 -24.83 -6.71
CA ASP A 415 -5.41 -24.23 -8.05
C ASP A 415 -5.84 -22.76 -8.07
N GLU A 416 -5.93 -22.16 -9.24
CA GLU A 416 -6.32 -20.77 -9.44
C GLU A 416 -7.79 -20.48 -9.06
N LYS A 417 -8.65 -21.49 -8.96
CA LYS A 417 -10.03 -21.40 -8.47
C LYS A 417 -10.12 -21.48 -6.95
N GLY A 418 -8.98 -21.69 -6.27
CA GLY A 418 -8.91 -21.92 -4.83
C GLY A 418 -9.36 -23.32 -4.44
N GLU A 419 -9.41 -24.27 -5.38
CA GLU A 419 -9.81 -25.65 -5.16
C GLU A 419 -8.60 -26.55 -4.95
N MET A 420 -8.76 -27.56 -4.09
CA MET A 420 -7.75 -28.58 -3.87
C MET A 420 -7.48 -29.35 -5.17
N THR A 421 -6.22 -29.52 -5.54
CA THR A 421 -5.84 -30.16 -6.80
C THR A 421 -6.12 -31.66 -6.81
N LYS A 422 -6.14 -32.25 -8.01
CA LYS A 422 -6.44 -33.68 -8.25
C LYS A 422 -5.51 -34.66 -7.52
N GLU A 423 -4.35 -34.22 -7.11
CA GLU A 423 -3.39 -35.02 -6.35
C GLU A 423 -3.86 -35.29 -4.92
N THR A 424 -4.74 -34.45 -4.39
CA THR A 424 -5.26 -34.56 -3.03
C THR A 424 -6.53 -35.43 -3.00
N LYS A 425 -6.86 -35.99 -1.83
CA LYS A 425 -8.14 -36.71 -1.65
C LYS A 425 -9.36 -35.79 -1.57
N TRP A 426 -9.16 -34.46 -1.56
CA TRP A 426 -10.21 -33.44 -1.53
C TRP A 426 -10.31 -32.68 -2.86
N ALA A 427 -9.89 -33.26 -3.96
CA ALA A 427 -9.88 -32.67 -5.28
C ALA A 427 -11.20 -31.97 -5.65
N GLY A 428 -11.11 -30.73 -6.16
CA GLY A 428 -12.27 -29.92 -6.55
C GLY A 428 -13.02 -29.26 -5.36
N THR A 429 -12.57 -29.48 -4.12
CA THR A 429 -13.15 -28.83 -2.95
C THR A 429 -12.44 -27.49 -2.73
N PHE A 430 -13.22 -26.40 -2.55
CA PHE A 430 -12.67 -25.11 -2.20
C PHE A 430 -11.86 -25.20 -0.89
N CYS A 431 -10.64 -24.65 -0.86
CA CYS A 431 -9.66 -24.89 0.21
C CYS A 431 -10.21 -24.63 1.63
N LYS A 432 -10.96 -23.56 1.86
CA LYS A 432 -11.59 -23.30 3.17
C LYS A 432 -12.68 -24.31 3.54
N LYS A 433 -13.33 -24.93 2.57
CA LYS A 433 -14.29 -26.03 2.80
C LYS A 433 -13.60 -27.37 3.04
N ALA A 434 -12.33 -27.48 2.66
CA ALA A 434 -11.50 -28.65 2.94
C ALA A 434 -10.99 -28.67 4.40
N ASP A 435 -10.97 -27.55 5.13
CA ASP A 435 -10.47 -27.49 6.53
C ASP A 435 -11.11 -28.59 7.44
N PRO A 436 -12.45 -28.74 7.52
CA PRO A 436 -13.05 -29.77 8.36
C PRO A 436 -12.63 -31.20 7.96
N GLU A 437 -12.49 -31.44 6.66
CA GLU A 437 -12.11 -32.79 6.16
C GLU A 437 -10.63 -33.10 6.44
N VAL A 438 -9.75 -32.10 6.34
CA VAL A 438 -8.33 -32.24 6.71
C VAL A 438 -8.21 -32.52 8.21
N LEU A 439 -8.93 -31.78 9.05
CA LEU A 439 -8.94 -32.01 10.51
C LEU A 439 -9.45 -33.40 10.86
N LYS A 440 -10.54 -33.84 10.22
CA LYS A 440 -11.10 -35.19 10.41
C LYS A 440 -10.11 -36.29 10.02
N ASP A 441 -9.44 -36.13 8.87
CA ASP A 441 -8.43 -37.08 8.42
C ASP A 441 -7.24 -37.19 9.37
N LEU A 442 -6.77 -36.07 9.90
CA LEU A 442 -5.69 -36.06 10.89
C LEU A 442 -6.13 -36.66 12.21
N ASP A 443 -7.37 -36.45 12.65
CA ASP A 443 -7.93 -37.04 13.86
C ASP A 443 -8.06 -38.58 13.74
N GLU A 444 -8.65 -39.08 12.64
CA GLU A 444 -8.78 -40.51 12.35
C GLU A 444 -7.42 -41.24 12.31
N ARG A 445 -6.34 -40.52 11.96
CA ARG A 445 -4.97 -41.04 11.92
C ARG A 445 -4.18 -40.82 13.22
N GLY A 446 -4.80 -40.21 14.26
CA GLY A 446 -4.15 -39.86 15.51
C GLY A 446 -3.08 -38.77 15.39
N LEU A 447 -3.08 -38.01 14.31
CA LEU A 447 -2.12 -36.93 14.01
C LEU A 447 -2.65 -35.53 14.33
N LEU A 448 -3.90 -35.39 14.76
CA LEU A 448 -4.45 -34.16 15.31
C LEU A 448 -4.25 -34.15 16.84
N PHE A 449 -3.53 -33.15 17.36
CA PHE A 449 -3.45 -32.94 18.79
C PHE A 449 -4.69 -32.21 19.31
N SER A 450 -5.04 -31.08 18.70
CA SER A 450 -6.25 -30.33 19.01
C SER A 450 -6.67 -29.42 17.85
N ALA A 451 -7.94 -28.98 17.88
CA ALA A 451 -8.51 -28.06 16.88
C ALA A 451 -9.28 -26.91 17.57
N PRO A 452 -8.59 -26.02 18.30
CA PRO A 452 -9.25 -24.93 19.00
C PRO A 452 -9.90 -23.92 18.05
N LYS A 453 -11.00 -23.29 18.53
CA LYS A 453 -11.57 -22.15 17.80
C LYS A 453 -10.66 -20.96 17.95
N PHE A 454 -10.41 -20.31 16.83
CA PHE A 454 -9.58 -19.13 16.76
C PHE A 454 -10.36 -17.98 16.07
N GLU A 455 -10.31 -16.81 16.67
CA GLU A 455 -10.95 -15.60 16.13
C GLU A 455 -9.85 -14.64 15.72
N HIS A 456 -9.84 -14.25 14.46
CA HIS A 456 -8.82 -13.35 13.93
C HIS A 456 -9.37 -12.50 12.79
N SER A 457 -8.72 -11.36 12.54
CA SER A 457 -9.01 -10.53 11.37
C SER A 457 -8.39 -11.16 10.13
N TYR A 458 -9.22 -11.49 9.13
CA TYR A 458 -8.81 -12.16 7.91
C TYR A 458 -9.10 -11.29 6.68
N PRO A 459 -8.13 -11.14 5.76
CA PRO A 459 -8.33 -10.35 4.55
C PRO A 459 -9.28 -11.04 3.57
N HIS A 460 -10.23 -10.28 3.06
CA HIS A 460 -11.12 -10.68 1.97
C HIS A 460 -10.93 -9.76 0.78
N CYS A 461 -11.42 -10.17 -0.36
CA CYS A 461 -11.54 -9.27 -1.50
C CYS A 461 -12.48 -8.12 -1.14
N TRP A 462 -12.11 -6.90 -1.52
CA TRP A 462 -12.88 -5.68 -1.25
C TRP A 462 -14.27 -5.67 -1.93
N ARG A 463 -14.48 -6.56 -2.88
CA ARG A 463 -15.71 -6.75 -3.63
C ARG A 463 -16.80 -7.48 -2.82
#